data_369160bb4e0936b7286e8586f109afcb
#
_entry.id   369160bb4e0936b7286e8586f109afcb
#
_cell.length_a   1.000
_cell.length_b   1.000
_cell.length_c   1.000
_cell.angle_alpha   90.00
_cell.angle_beta   90.00
_cell.angle_gamma   90.00
#
_symmetry.space_group_name_H-M   'P 1'
#
loop_
_entity.id
_entity.type
_entity.pdbx_description
1 polymer ?
#
loop_
_entity_poly.entity_id
_entity_poly.type
_entity_poly.pdbx_seq_one_letter_code
_entity_poly.pdbx_strand_id
1 'polypeptide(L)'
;TPLYSSAASDVYKRQAFSVDGETTFTDTQSKSTSSSVQMLCTDKDIDGSYYYGKVYAYKSGQYYDVSHGYEYYFDVNETHNMLNWVNEEGYTRAAVRCEAYSVDDYHGAWFGGYWYPDI
;
A
#
# COMPACT_ATOMS: atom_id res chain seq x y z
N THR A 1 -13.77 13.91 19.10
CA THR A 1 -12.50 14.61 19.16
C THR A 1 -11.55 14.15 18.08
N PRO A 2 -10.59 14.97 17.67
CA PRO A 2 -9.69 14.56 16.59
C PRO A 2 -8.94 13.27 16.88
N LEU A 3 -8.43 13.09 18.06
CA LEU A 3 -7.69 11.90 18.45
C LEU A 3 -8.57 10.64 18.38
N TYR A 4 -9.76 10.75 18.89
CA TYR A 4 -10.71 9.66 18.91
C TYR A 4 -11.16 9.28 17.50
N SER A 5 -11.46 10.28 16.69
CA SER A 5 -11.88 10.09 15.30
C SER A 5 -10.76 9.47 14.48
N SER A 6 -9.53 9.87 14.73
CA SER A 6 -8.36 9.34 14.03
C SER A 6 -8.18 7.86 14.30
N ALA A 7 -8.26 7.43 15.56
CA ALA A 7 -8.14 6.03 15.93
C ALA A 7 -9.27 5.20 15.31
N ALA A 8 -10.50 5.70 15.34
CA ALA A 8 -11.63 5.01 14.74
C ALA A 8 -11.48 4.91 13.21
N SER A 9 -11.00 5.97 12.58
CA SER A 9 -10.76 5.98 11.13
C SER A 9 -9.72 4.94 10.74
N ASP A 10 -8.65 4.81 11.51
CA ASP A 10 -7.60 3.84 11.23
C ASP A 10 -8.14 2.41 11.30
N VAL A 11 -8.96 2.11 12.28
CA VAL A 11 -9.57 0.79 12.41
C VAL A 11 -10.46 0.47 11.22
N TYR A 12 -11.31 1.41 10.81
CA TYR A 12 -12.25 1.20 9.71
C TYR A 12 -11.59 1.26 8.33
N LYS A 13 -10.47 1.93 8.21
CA LYS A 13 -9.79 2.08 6.93
C LYS A 13 -8.67 1.06 6.72
N ARG A 14 -8.43 0.21 7.71
CA ARG A 14 -7.46 -0.86 7.57
C ARG A 14 -7.94 -1.85 6.51
N GLN A 15 -7.07 -2.20 5.61
CA GLN A 15 -7.37 -3.14 4.54
C GLN A 15 -6.29 -4.22 4.47
N ALA A 16 -6.71 -5.48 4.46
CA ALA A 16 -5.82 -6.59 4.16
C ALA A 16 -5.48 -6.57 2.68
N PHE A 17 -4.28 -6.99 2.35
CA PHE A 17 -3.83 -7.07 0.98
C PHE A 17 -2.98 -8.32 0.76
N SER A 18 -2.85 -8.74 -0.50
CA SER A 18 -1.86 -9.74 -0.89
C SER A 18 -1.21 -9.30 -2.20
N VAL A 19 0.04 -9.71 -2.38
CA VAL A 19 0.75 -9.57 -3.65
C VAL A 19 0.88 -10.97 -4.21
N ASP A 20 0.18 -11.22 -5.32
CA ASP A 20 0.16 -12.54 -5.94
C ASP A 20 0.71 -12.37 -7.35
N GLY A 21 1.92 -12.84 -7.56
CA GLY A 21 2.63 -12.63 -8.80
C GLY A 21 3.62 -11.49 -8.72
N GLU A 22 4.02 -10.96 -9.87
CA GLU A 22 5.11 -9.99 -9.97
C GLU A 22 4.66 -8.57 -9.61
N THR A 23 3.50 -8.16 -10.11
CA THR A 23 2.97 -6.82 -9.88
C THR A 23 1.49 -6.89 -9.57
N THR A 24 1.06 -6.15 -8.54
CA THR A 24 -0.34 -6.14 -8.12
C THR A 24 -0.67 -4.78 -7.51
N PHE A 25 -1.92 -4.35 -7.65
CA PHE A 25 -2.46 -3.22 -6.90
C PHE A 25 -3.33 -3.74 -5.77
N THR A 26 -3.26 -3.08 -4.63
CA THR A 26 -4.26 -3.29 -3.56
C THR A 26 -5.62 -2.82 -4.05
N ASP A 27 -6.68 -3.22 -3.35
CA ASP A 27 -7.98 -2.57 -3.53
C ASP A 27 -7.87 -1.09 -3.21
N THR A 28 -8.71 -0.29 -3.84
CA THR A 28 -8.69 1.16 -3.61
C THR A 28 -9.41 1.52 -2.32
N GLN A 29 -8.93 2.56 -1.65
CA GLN A 29 -9.59 3.13 -0.49
C GLN A 29 -9.64 4.65 -0.60
N SER A 30 -10.66 5.25 0.03
CA SER A 30 -10.74 6.70 0.13
C SER A 30 -9.54 7.24 0.89
N LYS A 31 -8.99 8.34 0.39
CA LYS A 31 -7.92 9.07 1.08
C LYS A 31 -8.37 10.51 1.26
N SER A 32 -8.58 10.90 2.50
CA SER A 32 -9.17 12.20 2.84
C SER A 32 -8.18 13.20 3.41
N THR A 33 -6.95 12.79 3.70
CA THR A 33 -5.91 13.67 4.24
C THR A 33 -4.65 13.62 3.39
N SER A 34 -3.80 14.61 3.53
CA SER A 34 -2.49 14.64 2.86
C SER A 34 -1.40 13.86 3.61
N SER A 35 -1.79 13.10 4.62
CA SER A 35 -0.87 12.27 5.40
C SER A 35 -0.28 11.13 4.58
N SER A 36 0.74 10.49 5.11
CA SER A 36 1.32 9.28 4.52
C SER A 36 0.30 8.14 4.50
N VAL A 37 0.50 7.22 3.58
CA VAL A 37 -0.13 5.90 3.62
C VAL A 37 0.76 5.00 4.48
N GLN A 38 0.18 4.31 5.43
CA GLN A 38 0.94 3.34 6.22
C GLN A 38 0.66 1.93 5.72
N MET A 39 1.71 1.15 5.57
CA MET A 39 1.60 -0.23 5.10
C MET A 39 2.55 -1.12 5.88
N LEU A 40 2.08 -2.32 6.20
CA LEU A 40 2.90 -3.31 6.88
C LEU A 40 2.71 -4.69 6.26
N CYS A 41 3.79 -5.46 6.20
CA CYS A 41 3.81 -6.84 5.74
C CYS A 41 3.85 -7.77 6.94
N THR A 42 2.96 -8.76 6.97
CA THR A 42 2.88 -9.71 8.09
C THR A 42 3.27 -11.12 7.71
N ASP A 43 3.10 -11.50 6.46
CA ASP A 43 3.30 -12.88 5.99
C ASP A 43 3.90 -12.91 4.61
N LYS A 44 4.55 -14.04 4.30
CA LYS A 44 4.91 -14.40 2.93
C LYS A 44 5.00 -15.92 2.80
N ASP A 45 4.92 -16.42 1.57
CA ASP A 45 4.95 -17.87 1.30
C ASP A 45 6.32 -18.39 0.84
N ILE A 46 7.20 -17.50 0.34
CA ILE A 46 8.51 -17.90 -0.18
C ILE A 46 9.62 -17.20 0.60
N ASP A 47 10.47 -18.00 1.22
CA ASP A 47 11.65 -17.47 1.91
C ASP A 47 12.56 -16.71 0.94
N GLY A 48 13.07 -15.57 1.35
CA GLY A 48 13.94 -14.74 0.54
C GLY A 48 13.21 -13.79 -0.40
N SER A 49 11.91 -13.94 -0.58
CA SER A 49 11.12 -13.00 -1.39
C SER A 49 10.86 -11.70 -0.63
N TYR A 50 10.61 -10.64 -1.38
CA TYR A 50 10.30 -9.30 -0.86
C TYR A 50 9.54 -8.52 -1.92
N TYR A 51 8.99 -7.36 -1.56
CA TYR A 51 8.35 -6.49 -2.54
C TYR A 51 8.62 -5.02 -2.27
N TYR A 52 8.40 -4.20 -3.30
CA TYR A 52 8.42 -2.74 -3.19
C TYR A 52 7.01 -2.22 -3.37
N GLY A 53 6.63 -1.24 -2.56
CA GLY A 53 5.33 -0.57 -2.66
C GLY A 53 5.48 0.89 -3.02
N LYS A 54 4.57 1.38 -3.86
CA LYS A 54 4.42 2.79 -4.25
C LYS A 54 2.96 3.18 -4.13
N VAL A 55 2.71 4.41 -3.70
CA VAL A 55 1.34 4.91 -3.63
C VAL A 55 0.89 5.43 -4.99
N TYR A 56 -0.27 4.95 -5.43
CA TYR A 56 -0.95 5.41 -6.63
C TYR A 56 -2.29 6.02 -6.25
N ALA A 57 -2.77 6.96 -7.05
CA ALA A 57 -4.15 7.42 -7.00
C ALA A 57 -4.99 6.58 -7.93
N TYR A 58 -6.29 6.54 -7.66
CA TYR A 58 -7.26 5.85 -8.50
C TYR A 58 -8.40 6.81 -8.84
N LYS A 59 -8.76 6.87 -10.11
CA LYS A 59 -9.90 7.68 -10.56
C LYS A 59 -10.47 7.11 -11.84
N SER A 60 -11.79 6.91 -11.86
CA SER A 60 -12.52 6.52 -13.08
C SER A 60 -11.93 5.27 -13.77
N GLY A 61 -11.58 4.27 -12.98
CA GLY A 61 -11.06 3.00 -13.50
C GLY A 61 -9.58 3.00 -13.85
N GLN A 62 -8.85 4.07 -13.53
CA GLN A 62 -7.43 4.17 -13.87
C GLN A 62 -6.57 4.50 -12.64
N TYR A 63 -5.32 4.04 -12.71
CA TYR A 63 -4.32 4.29 -11.68
C TYR A 63 -3.33 5.34 -12.16
N TYR A 64 -2.93 6.24 -11.26
CA TYR A 64 -1.99 7.32 -11.56
C TYR A 64 -0.88 7.31 -10.51
N ASP A 65 0.37 7.32 -10.96
CA ASP A 65 1.52 7.34 -10.06
C ASP A 65 1.59 8.72 -9.37
N VAL A 66 1.37 8.73 -8.08
CA VAL A 66 1.48 9.92 -7.24
C VAL A 66 2.51 9.72 -6.13
N SER A 67 3.46 8.84 -6.37
CA SER A 67 4.53 8.53 -5.41
C SER A 67 5.72 9.47 -5.52
N HIS A 68 5.84 10.23 -6.61
CA HIS A 68 7.01 11.05 -6.92
C HIS A 68 8.32 10.25 -6.84
N GLY A 69 8.27 8.98 -7.21
CA GLY A 69 9.43 8.11 -7.23
C GLY A 69 9.78 7.44 -5.89
N TYR A 70 9.05 7.75 -4.83
CA TYR A 70 9.28 7.10 -3.55
C TYR A 70 8.70 5.70 -3.56
N GLU A 71 9.57 4.71 -3.39
CA GLU A 71 9.16 3.32 -3.21
C GLU A 71 9.79 2.75 -1.96
N TYR A 72 9.13 1.77 -1.37
CA TYR A 72 9.47 1.26 -0.06
C TYR A 72 9.62 -0.25 -0.11
N TYR A 73 10.67 -0.72 0.54
CA TYR A 73 10.97 -2.15 0.64
C TYR A 73 10.13 -2.79 1.74
N PHE A 74 9.57 -3.95 1.43
CA PHE A 74 8.81 -4.72 2.40
C PHE A 74 9.26 -6.17 2.44
N ASP A 75 9.50 -6.63 3.65
CA ASP A 75 9.59 -8.04 4.01
C ASP A 75 8.74 -8.20 5.27
N VAL A 76 8.62 -9.42 5.77
CA VAL A 76 7.81 -9.69 6.97
C VAL A 76 8.28 -8.81 8.14
N ASN A 77 7.34 -8.19 8.82
CA ASN A 77 7.52 -7.25 9.92
C ASN A 77 8.02 -5.85 9.53
N GLU A 78 8.16 -5.56 8.25
CA GLU A 78 8.44 -4.20 7.79
C GLU A 78 7.17 -3.36 7.80
N THR A 79 7.30 -2.13 8.29
CA THR A 79 6.24 -1.13 8.29
C THR A 79 6.81 0.18 7.77
N HIS A 80 6.11 0.82 6.85
CA HIS A 80 6.54 2.11 6.30
C HIS A 80 5.38 3.08 6.24
N ASN A 81 5.69 4.35 6.53
CA ASN A 81 4.81 5.47 6.25
C ASN A 81 5.24 6.02 4.90
N MET A 82 4.39 5.84 3.90
CA MET A 82 4.74 6.10 2.52
C MET A 82 4.29 7.49 2.09
N LEU A 83 5.24 8.30 1.66
CA LEU A 83 4.96 9.62 1.10
C LEU A 83 4.14 9.48 -0.18
N ASN A 84 3.22 10.40 -0.36
CA ASN A 84 2.37 10.41 -1.54
C ASN A 84 1.77 11.80 -1.75
N TRP A 85 1.27 12.02 -2.95
CA TRP A 85 0.67 13.28 -3.36
C TRP A 85 -0.76 13.10 -3.87
N VAL A 86 -1.48 12.11 -3.33
CA VAL A 86 -2.87 11.79 -3.73
C VAL A 86 -3.74 13.04 -3.67
N ASN A 87 -3.85 13.65 -2.49
CA ASN A 87 -4.73 14.82 -2.32
C ASN A 87 -4.17 16.07 -2.96
N GLU A 88 -2.86 16.26 -2.91
CA GLU A 88 -2.21 17.43 -3.50
C GLU A 88 -2.42 17.50 -5.01
N GLU A 89 -2.54 16.35 -5.66
CA GLU A 89 -2.78 16.28 -7.11
C GLU A 89 -4.26 16.15 -7.46
N GLY A 90 -5.15 16.34 -6.47
CA GLY A 90 -6.58 16.42 -6.72
C GLY A 90 -7.33 15.11 -6.69
N TYR A 91 -6.70 14.03 -6.23
CA TYR A 91 -7.34 12.72 -6.13
C TYR A 91 -7.89 12.47 -4.72
N THR A 92 -8.86 11.57 -4.63
CA THR A 92 -9.53 11.23 -3.36
C THR A 92 -9.51 9.74 -3.04
N ARG A 93 -8.91 8.93 -3.91
CA ARG A 93 -8.77 7.49 -3.67
C ARG A 93 -7.33 7.07 -3.94
N ALA A 94 -6.87 6.14 -3.14
CA ALA A 94 -5.51 5.62 -3.21
C ALA A 94 -5.52 4.10 -3.35
N ALA A 95 -4.43 3.59 -3.87
CA ALA A 95 -4.06 2.18 -3.86
C ALA A 95 -2.56 2.09 -3.71
N VAL A 96 -2.05 0.90 -3.42
CA VAL A 96 -0.61 0.67 -3.39
C VAL A 96 -0.26 -0.29 -4.52
N ARG A 97 0.70 0.10 -5.34
CA ARG A 97 1.26 -0.79 -6.35
C ARG A 97 2.40 -1.56 -5.73
N CYS A 98 2.27 -2.87 -5.71
CA CYS A 98 3.27 -3.76 -5.13
C CYS A 98 3.96 -4.53 -6.25
N GLU A 99 5.28 -4.55 -6.24
CA GLU A 99 6.09 -5.29 -7.20
C GLU A 99 6.95 -6.31 -6.44
N ALA A 100 6.65 -7.58 -6.65
CA ALA A 100 7.27 -8.66 -5.90
C ALA A 100 8.52 -9.21 -6.60
N TYR A 101 9.49 -9.59 -5.79
CA TYR A 101 10.70 -10.25 -6.22
C TYR A 101 10.82 -11.56 -5.45
N SER A 102 10.97 -12.64 -6.20
CA SER A 102 11.04 -13.98 -5.64
C SER A 102 12.36 -14.63 -6.02
N VAL A 103 12.85 -15.52 -5.17
CA VAL A 103 14.01 -16.34 -5.48
C VAL A 103 13.69 -17.40 -6.53
N ASP A 104 12.41 -17.64 -6.78
CA ASP A 104 11.90 -18.55 -7.81
C ASP A 104 11.25 -17.73 -8.91
N ASP A 105 11.93 -17.58 -10.04
CA ASP A 105 11.47 -16.76 -11.15
C ASP A 105 10.24 -17.33 -11.87
N TYR A 106 9.88 -18.59 -11.61
CA TYR A 106 8.77 -19.25 -12.27
C TYR A 106 7.44 -19.08 -11.56
N HIS A 107 7.46 -18.70 -10.29
CA HIS A 107 6.25 -18.57 -9.48
C HIS A 107 6.21 -17.19 -8.84
N GLY A 108 5.05 -16.59 -8.85
CA GLY A 108 4.82 -15.36 -8.11
C GLY A 108 4.95 -15.62 -6.61
N ALA A 109 5.22 -14.58 -5.87
CA ALA A 109 5.27 -14.64 -4.42
C ALA A 109 3.97 -14.11 -3.85
N TRP A 110 3.50 -14.71 -2.75
CA TRP A 110 2.37 -14.21 -2.00
C TRP A 110 2.86 -13.49 -0.74
N PHE A 111 2.27 -12.31 -0.49
CA PHE A 111 2.52 -11.55 0.74
C PHE A 111 1.18 -11.13 1.33
N GLY A 112 1.10 -11.12 2.64
CA GLY A 112 -0.06 -10.63 3.34
C GLY A 112 0.29 -9.45 4.23
N GLY A 113 -0.69 -8.62 4.54
CA GLY A 113 -0.51 -7.50 5.44
C GLY A 113 -1.70 -6.58 5.47
N TYR A 114 -1.45 -5.36 5.90
CA TYR A 114 -2.49 -4.34 6.06
C TYR A 114 -1.98 -3.00 5.59
N TRP A 115 -2.89 -2.14 5.16
CA TRP A 115 -2.54 -0.77 4.86
C TRP A 115 -3.65 0.19 5.26
N TYR A 116 -3.24 1.41 5.56
CA TYR A 116 -4.11 2.47 6.05
C TYR A 116 -3.91 3.68 5.14
N PRO A 117 -4.96 4.17 4.47
CA PRO A 117 -4.81 5.31 3.54
C PRO A 117 -4.46 6.60 4.25
N ASP A 118 -4.94 6.78 5.49
CA ASP A 118 -4.72 7.99 6.28
C ASP A 118 -4.21 7.62 7.67
N ILE A 119 -3.23 8.35 8.16
CA ILE A 119 -2.68 8.16 9.51
C ILE A 119 -2.63 9.46 10.28
#